data_d73e0bedc66c35668084715690d7ebe6
#
_entry.id   d73e0bedc66c35668084715690d7ebe6
#
_cell.length_a   1.000
_cell.length_b   1.000
_cell.length_c   1.000
_cell.angle_alpha   90.00
_cell.angle_beta   90.00
_cell.angle_gamma   90.00
#
_symmetry.space_group_name_H-M   'P 1'
#
loop_
_entity.id
_entity.type
_entity.pdbx_description
1 polymer ?
#
loop_
_entity_poly.entity_id
_entity_poly.type
_entity_poly.pdbx_seq_one_letter_code
_entity_poly.pdbx_strand_id
1 'polypeptide(L)'
;ISYPEHPASMSARLAALAQRLGFSGRANRQIVARASALRLPFQALPPVTQSICWQAVAPLQRLVDLPRSALSGPVQEDKAQAHALLARLVEQQHLHLDNFDLRQINGLCCPEDSPATCASLEEFAASASCKGIRIISYKDFLKVISLALPRFLAGEPISLRQASWQGEQIYWSGEQHQPALACAIVYARLRGLEISLPAELTRYQLKPAAIAELQQHYHMLA
;
A
#
# COMPACT_ATOMS: atom_id res chain seq x y z
N ILE A 1 -26.33 -15.59 1.65
CA ILE A 1 -26.68 -16.93 2.20
C ILE A 1 -26.11 -16.96 3.61
N SER A 2 -27.02 -16.79 4.60
CA SER A 2 -26.69 -16.81 6.02
C SER A 2 -26.61 -18.26 6.46
N TYR A 3 -25.43 -18.73 6.89
CA TYR A 3 -25.29 -20.04 7.52
C TYR A 3 -25.84 -19.94 8.95
N PRO A 4 -26.68 -20.88 9.40
CA PRO A 4 -27.16 -20.92 10.76
C PRO A 4 -25.99 -21.20 11.71
N GLU A 5 -25.75 -20.27 12.66
CA GLU A 5 -24.79 -20.47 13.74
C GLU A 5 -25.30 -21.61 14.64
N HIS A 6 -24.63 -22.75 14.63
CA HIS A 6 -24.85 -23.76 15.63
C HIS A 6 -24.37 -23.27 17.00
N PRO A 7 -25.17 -23.36 18.06
CA PRO A 7 -24.74 -22.97 19.40
C PRO A 7 -23.52 -23.79 19.79
N ALA A 8 -22.45 -23.08 20.23
CA ALA A 8 -21.19 -23.73 20.62
C ALA A 8 -21.46 -24.82 21.64
N SER A 9 -20.94 -26.04 21.36
CA SER A 9 -21.09 -27.20 22.23
C SER A 9 -20.52 -26.90 23.63
N MET A 10 -21.09 -27.56 24.68
CA MET A 10 -20.61 -27.41 26.06
C MET A 10 -19.09 -27.65 26.17
N SER A 11 -18.54 -28.58 25.38
CA SER A 11 -17.10 -28.83 25.28
C SER A 11 -16.31 -27.65 24.74
N ALA A 12 -16.84 -26.88 23.77
CA ALA A 12 -16.19 -25.71 23.24
C ALA A 12 -16.18 -24.52 24.24
N ARG A 13 -17.27 -24.41 25.05
CA ARG A 13 -17.34 -23.41 26.14
C ARG A 13 -16.37 -23.77 27.30
N LEU A 14 -16.22 -25.04 27.66
CA LEU A 14 -15.26 -25.50 28.64
C LEU A 14 -13.81 -25.32 28.14
N ALA A 15 -13.54 -25.55 26.86
CA ALA A 15 -12.22 -25.32 26.27
C ALA A 15 -11.85 -23.83 26.29
N ALA A 16 -12.81 -22.92 25.98
CA ALA A 16 -12.60 -21.51 26.07
C ALA A 16 -12.35 -21.01 27.51
N LEU A 17 -13.03 -21.62 28.50
CA LEU A 17 -12.82 -21.32 29.91
C LEU A 17 -11.45 -21.83 30.40
N ALA A 18 -11.02 -22.98 29.96
CA ALA A 18 -9.70 -23.55 30.25
C ALA A 18 -8.56 -22.70 29.62
N GLN A 19 -8.79 -22.14 28.44
CA GLN A 19 -7.88 -21.15 27.82
C GLN A 19 -7.76 -19.87 28.65
N ARG A 20 -8.88 -19.30 29.12
CA ARG A 20 -8.88 -18.14 30.02
C ARG A 20 -8.15 -18.38 31.35
N LEU A 21 -8.13 -19.61 31.85
CA LEU A 21 -7.48 -19.97 33.11
C LEU A 21 -6.01 -20.39 32.95
N GLY A 22 -5.40 -20.21 31.78
CA GLY A 22 -3.97 -20.45 31.56
C GLY A 22 -3.58 -21.95 31.48
N PHE A 23 -4.54 -22.88 31.47
CA PHE A 23 -4.26 -24.30 31.33
C PHE A 23 -3.85 -24.74 29.93
N SER A 24 -3.77 -23.81 28.98
CA SER A 24 -3.54 -24.09 27.56
C SER A 24 -2.06 -24.20 27.15
N GLY A 25 -1.10 -24.04 28.04
CA GLY A 25 0.32 -24.00 27.70
C GLY A 25 0.85 -25.24 26.93
N ARG A 26 0.32 -26.43 27.17
CA ARG A 26 0.70 -27.63 26.40
C ARG A 26 -0.06 -27.74 25.08
N ALA A 27 -1.35 -27.42 25.06
CA ALA A 27 -2.17 -27.47 23.85
C ALA A 27 -1.72 -26.39 22.83
N ASN A 28 -1.42 -25.20 23.29
CA ASN A 28 -0.90 -24.14 22.42
C ASN A 28 0.48 -24.51 21.86
N ARG A 29 1.39 -25.07 22.66
CA ARG A 29 2.68 -25.55 22.15
C ARG A 29 2.53 -26.65 21.10
N GLN A 30 1.57 -27.56 21.28
CA GLN A 30 1.29 -28.59 20.28
C GLN A 30 0.67 -28.03 19.01
N ILE A 31 -0.21 -27.03 19.12
CA ILE A 31 -0.79 -26.32 17.95
C ILE A 31 0.28 -25.58 17.19
N VAL A 32 1.13 -24.85 17.90
CA VAL A 32 2.27 -24.11 17.28
C VAL A 32 3.26 -25.09 16.64
N ALA A 33 3.60 -26.20 17.33
CA ALA A 33 4.48 -27.21 16.76
C ALA A 33 3.87 -27.89 15.52
N ARG A 34 2.56 -28.19 15.56
CA ARG A 34 1.85 -28.72 14.38
C ARG A 34 1.77 -27.68 13.24
N ALA A 35 1.48 -26.41 13.54
CA ALA A 35 1.47 -25.34 12.55
C ALA A 35 2.85 -25.14 11.92
N SER A 36 3.93 -25.19 12.73
CA SER A 36 5.31 -25.11 12.22
C SER A 36 5.74 -26.33 11.43
N ALA A 37 5.15 -27.50 11.70
CA ALA A 37 5.39 -28.73 10.94
C ALA A 37 4.56 -28.83 9.65
N LEU A 38 3.50 -28.03 9.53
CA LEU A 38 2.75 -27.92 8.30
C LEU A 38 3.63 -27.22 7.26
N ARG A 39 4.11 -27.97 6.29
CA ARG A 39 4.72 -27.44 5.06
C ARG A 39 3.58 -26.91 4.17
N LEU A 40 3.01 -25.78 4.55
CA LEU A 40 2.07 -25.09 3.67
C LEU A 40 2.89 -24.57 2.48
N PRO A 41 2.40 -24.70 1.25
CA PRO A 41 3.03 -24.09 0.10
C PRO A 41 2.81 -22.57 0.18
N PHE A 42 3.58 -21.90 1.02
CA PHE A 42 3.60 -20.45 1.03
C PHE A 42 4.26 -19.97 -0.25
N GLN A 43 3.52 -19.23 -1.02
CA GLN A 43 4.08 -18.52 -2.13
C GLN A 43 4.93 -17.40 -1.55
N ALA A 44 6.24 -17.40 -1.83
CA ALA A 44 7.09 -16.28 -1.45
C ALA A 44 6.46 -15.00 -1.98
N LEU A 45 6.35 -13.98 -1.11
CA LEU A 45 5.91 -12.66 -1.56
C LEU A 45 6.83 -12.23 -2.71
N PRO A 46 6.28 -11.81 -3.86
CA PRO A 46 7.12 -11.32 -4.93
C PRO A 46 7.98 -10.18 -4.38
N PRO A 47 9.25 -10.09 -4.78
CA PRO A 47 10.08 -8.96 -4.40
C PRO A 47 9.33 -7.68 -4.75
N VAL A 48 9.43 -6.66 -3.88
CA VAL A 48 8.88 -5.34 -4.17
C VAL A 48 9.49 -4.89 -5.49
N THR A 49 8.74 -5.07 -6.55
CA THR A 49 9.18 -4.69 -7.90
C THR A 49 9.30 -3.18 -7.93
N GLN A 50 10.38 -2.67 -8.49
CA GLN A 50 10.51 -1.27 -8.85
C GLN A 50 9.48 -0.99 -9.95
N SER A 51 8.27 -0.70 -9.57
CA SER A 51 7.18 -0.36 -10.48
C SER A 51 6.87 1.11 -10.32
N ILE A 52 6.64 1.78 -11.45
CA ILE A 52 6.12 3.14 -11.45
C ILE A 52 4.69 3.22 -10.93
N CYS A 53 4.00 2.10 -10.81
CA CYS A 53 2.62 2.06 -10.35
C CYS A 53 2.55 1.93 -8.83
N TRP A 54 1.77 2.83 -8.21
CA TRP A 54 1.42 2.70 -6.81
C TRP A 54 0.66 1.39 -6.59
N GLN A 55 1.25 0.50 -5.82
CA GLN A 55 0.61 -0.76 -5.45
C GLN A 55 -0.20 -0.56 -4.16
N ALA A 56 -1.38 0.05 -4.28
CA ALA A 56 -2.30 0.20 -3.16
C ALA A 56 -2.77 -1.13 -2.58
N VAL A 57 -2.70 -2.18 -3.39
CA VAL A 57 -3.34 -3.48 -3.13
C VAL A 57 -2.42 -4.47 -2.41
N ALA A 58 -1.12 -4.21 -2.35
CA ALA A 58 -0.28 -5.13 -1.62
C ALA A 58 -0.55 -5.01 -0.11
N PRO A 59 0.14 -5.46 0.78
CA PRO A 59 -0.27 -6.01 2.08
C PRO A 59 -1.17 -5.11 2.94
N LEU A 60 -1.27 -3.80 2.66
CA LEU A 60 -2.00 -2.86 3.51
C LEU A 60 -3.52 -3.09 3.56
N GLN A 61 -4.17 -3.26 2.42
CA GLN A 61 -5.62 -3.49 2.41
C GLN A 61 -5.98 -4.85 3.00
N ARG A 62 -5.15 -5.87 2.77
CA ARG A 62 -5.36 -7.19 3.35
C ARG A 62 -5.05 -7.23 4.85
N LEU A 63 -4.13 -6.40 5.34
CA LEU A 63 -3.80 -6.29 6.75
C LEU A 63 -4.77 -5.39 7.52
N VAL A 64 -5.30 -4.33 6.88
CA VAL A 64 -6.20 -3.34 7.50
C VAL A 64 -7.66 -3.65 7.25
N ASP A 65 -8.01 -4.21 6.08
CA ASP A 65 -9.36 -4.63 5.70
C ASP A 65 -9.55 -6.14 5.81
N LEU A 66 -9.24 -6.72 6.97
CA LEU A 66 -9.74 -8.07 7.25
C LEU A 66 -11.28 -8.03 7.19
N PRO A 67 -11.92 -8.83 6.32
CA PRO A 67 -13.36 -8.83 6.21
C PRO A 67 -13.98 -9.14 7.57
N ARG A 68 -15.09 -8.51 7.90
CA ARG A 68 -15.80 -8.73 9.17
C ARG A 68 -16.06 -10.21 9.45
N SER A 69 -16.22 -11.02 8.41
CA SER A 69 -16.33 -12.49 8.49
C SER A 69 -15.11 -13.15 9.13
N ALA A 70 -13.92 -12.55 9.04
CA ALA A 70 -12.73 -13.08 9.71
C ALA A 70 -12.76 -12.88 11.23
N LEU A 71 -13.62 -11.98 11.72
CA LEU A 71 -13.80 -11.70 13.15
C LEU A 71 -14.92 -12.53 13.80
N SER A 72 -15.58 -13.41 13.05
CA SER A 72 -16.63 -14.30 13.56
C SER A 72 -16.06 -15.65 14.00
N GLY A 73 -16.72 -16.31 14.96
CA GLY A 73 -16.42 -17.65 15.43
C GLY A 73 -15.88 -17.73 16.85
N PRO A 74 -15.49 -18.93 17.33
CA PRO A 74 -15.19 -19.20 18.74
C PRO A 74 -13.95 -18.50 19.31
N VAL A 75 -13.08 -17.94 18.46
CA VAL A 75 -11.87 -17.16 18.84
C VAL A 75 -12.02 -15.69 18.45
N GLN A 76 -13.23 -15.16 18.51
CA GLN A 76 -13.54 -13.81 18.07
C GLN A 76 -12.73 -12.74 18.81
N GLU A 77 -12.53 -12.90 20.12
CA GLU A 77 -11.76 -11.95 20.93
C GLU A 77 -10.29 -11.88 20.49
N ASP A 78 -9.66 -13.04 20.29
CA ASP A 78 -8.26 -13.13 19.84
C ASP A 78 -8.09 -12.55 18.44
N LYS A 79 -9.04 -12.84 17.54
CA LYS A 79 -9.06 -12.27 16.18
C LYS A 79 -9.25 -10.76 16.22
N ALA A 80 -10.12 -10.24 17.07
CA ALA A 80 -10.35 -8.80 17.23
C ALA A 80 -9.10 -8.09 17.75
N GLN A 81 -8.39 -8.68 18.70
CA GLN A 81 -7.11 -8.17 19.20
C GLN A 81 -6.04 -8.17 18.11
N ALA A 82 -5.88 -9.27 17.40
CA ALA A 82 -4.94 -9.36 16.27
C ALA A 82 -5.25 -8.33 15.19
N HIS A 83 -6.53 -8.15 14.84
CA HIS A 83 -6.96 -7.12 13.89
C HIS A 83 -6.64 -5.71 14.40
N ALA A 84 -6.88 -5.42 15.67
CA ALA A 84 -6.57 -4.12 16.26
C ALA A 84 -5.06 -3.81 16.22
N LEU A 85 -4.21 -4.81 16.45
CA LEU A 85 -2.75 -4.68 16.33
C LEU A 85 -2.34 -4.46 14.87
N LEU A 86 -2.89 -5.24 13.93
CA LEU A 86 -2.62 -5.09 12.50
C LEU A 86 -3.03 -3.72 11.98
N ALA A 87 -4.18 -3.19 12.41
CA ALA A 87 -4.64 -1.86 12.04
C ALA A 87 -3.71 -0.73 12.54
N ARG A 88 -2.92 -0.98 13.59
CA ARG A 88 -1.95 -0.02 14.13
C ARG A 88 -0.57 -0.11 13.48
N LEU A 89 -0.31 -1.13 12.65
CA LEU A 89 1.00 -1.33 12.02
C LEU A 89 1.40 -0.18 11.11
N VAL A 90 0.42 0.44 10.47
CA VAL A 90 0.65 1.52 9.53
C VAL A 90 0.19 2.84 10.13
N GLU A 91 1.08 3.80 10.11
CA GLU A 91 0.80 5.19 10.40
C GLU A 91 0.68 5.98 9.10
N GLN A 92 -0.36 6.78 9.01
CA GLN A 92 -0.57 7.72 7.94
C GLN A 92 -0.25 9.11 8.42
N GLN A 93 0.63 9.80 7.73
CA GLN A 93 1.01 11.19 7.99
C GLN A 93 0.66 12.05 6.77
N HIS A 94 0.09 13.22 7.02
CA HIS A 94 -0.18 14.22 5.99
C HIS A 94 0.83 15.35 6.14
N LEU A 95 1.57 15.61 5.09
CA LEU A 95 2.62 16.61 5.04
C LEU A 95 2.30 17.61 3.94
N HIS A 96 2.35 18.89 4.28
CA HIS A 96 2.29 19.97 3.31
C HIS A 96 3.71 20.37 2.90
N LEU A 97 3.98 20.44 1.62
CA LEU A 97 5.26 20.82 1.04
C LEU A 97 5.04 22.09 0.19
N ASP A 98 5.63 23.20 0.60
CA ASP A 98 5.46 24.47 -0.10
C ASP A 98 6.14 24.49 -1.49
N ASN A 99 7.28 23.80 -1.61
CA ASN A 99 8.14 23.78 -2.78
C ASN A 99 8.58 22.35 -3.11
N PHE A 100 7.71 21.59 -3.75
CA PHE A 100 8.02 20.24 -4.20
C PHE A 100 8.46 20.28 -5.67
N ASP A 101 9.64 19.74 -5.97
CA ASP A 101 10.12 19.65 -7.35
C ASP A 101 9.45 18.49 -8.09
N LEU A 102 8.74 18.78 -9.16
CA LEU A 102 8.03 17.82 -9.99
C LEU A 102 8.92 16.65 -10.47
N ARG A 103 10.22 16.88 -10.66
CA ARG A 103 11.19 15.86 -11.07
C ARG A 103 11.38 14.73 -10.06
N GLN A 104 10.99 14.94 -8.81
CA GLN A 104 11.10 13.95 -7.73
C GLN A 104 9.97 12.90 -7.76
N ILE A 105 8.95 13.07 -8.57
CA ILE A 105 7.91 12.07 -8.74
C ILE A 105 8.51 10.84 -9.44
N ASN A 106 8.44 9.68 -8.80
CA ASN A 106 8.99 8.42 -9.31
C ASN A 106 7.94 7.54 -9.98
N GLY A 107 6.66 7.73 -9.64
CA GLY A 107 5.59 6.88 -10.13
C GLY A 107 4.21 7.52 -10.11
N LEU A 108 3.23 6.74 -10.50
CA LEU A 108 1.84 7.13 -10.75
C LEU A 108 0.90 6.20 -10.01
N CYS A 109 -0.32 6.66 -9.70
CA CYS A 109 -1.41 5.79 -9.26
C CYS A 109 -2.07 5.13 -10.47
N CYS A 110 -1.45 4.08 -10.99
CA CYS A 110 -1.99 3.37 -12.15
C CYS A 110 -3.33 2.70 -11.80
N PRO A 111 -4.31 2.66 -12.74
CA PRO A 111 -5.50 1.84 -12.59
C PRO A 111 -5.14 0.36 -12.44
N GLU A 112 -6.00 -0.40 -11.75
CA GLU A 112 -5.77 -1.85 -11.51
C GLU A 112 -5.56 -2.65 -12.80
N ASP A 113 -6.15 -2.22 -13.92
CA ASP A 113 -6.04 -2.86 -15.24
C ASP A 113 -4.84 -2.39 -16.09
N SER A 114 -4.02 -1.46 -15.57
CA SER A 114 -2.84 -1.01 -16.31
C SER A 114 -1.73 -2.06 -16.25
N PRO A 115 -1.11 -2.42 -17.38
CA PRO A 115 0.04 -3.32 -17.36
C PRO A 115 1.20 -2.63 -16.62
N ALA A 116 1.41 -3.02 -15.37
CA ALA A 116 2.45 -2.51 -14.48
C ALA A 116 3.85 -3.04 -14.89
N THR A 117 4.19 -2.94 -16.16
CA THR A 117 5.43 -3.52 -16.69
C THR A 117 6.60 -2.55 -16.76
N CYS A 118 6.35 -1.24 -16.57
CA CYS A 118 7.42 -0.25 -16.65
C CYS A 118 8.12 -0.06 -15.31
N ALA A 119 9.44 -0.08 -15.32
CA ALA A 119 10.27 0.13 -14.14
C ALA A 119 10.59 1.62 -13.88
N SER A 120 10.42 2.48 -14.88
CA SER A 120 10.67 3.92 -14.77
C SER A 120 9.69 4.76 -15.57
N LEU A 121 9.56 6.06 -15.22
CA LEU A 121 8.75 7.01 -15.97
C LEU A 121 9.32 7.24 -17.38
N GLU A 122 10.62 7.13 -17.56
CA GLU A 122 11.31 7.22 -18.84
C GLU A 122 10.89 6.09 -19.77
N GLU A 123 10.84 4.86 -19.26
CA GLU A 123 10.35 3.70 -19.99
C GLU A 123 8.86 3.85 -20.36
N PHE A 124 8.05 4.32 -19.42
CA PHE A 124 6.63 4.56 -19.66
C PHE A 124 6.41 5.66 -20.72
N ALA A 125 7.18 6.75 -20.65
CA ALA A 125 7.11 7.83 -21.65
C ALA A 125 7.51 7.37 -23.06
N ALA A 126 8.36 6.34 -23.17
CA ALA A 126 8.73 5.73 -24.45
C ALA A 126 7.70 4.69 -24.94
N SER A 127 6.73 4.31 -24.12
CA SER A 127 5.74 3.28 -24.43
C SER A 127 4.69 3.72 -25.46
N ALA A 128 3.90 2.76 -25.93
CA ALA A 128 2.81 3.01 -26.88
C ALA A 128 1.75 3.99 -26.33
N SER A 129 1.52 3.99 -25.01
CA SER A 129 0.55 4.86 -24.35
C SER A 129 0.90 6.35 -24.44
N CYS A 130 2.15 6.67 -24.66
CA CYS A 130 2.68 8.04 -24.72
C CYS A 130 2.99 8.50 -26.15
N LYS A 131 2.88 7.65 -27.18
CA LYS A 131 3.27 7.96 -28.57
C LYS A 131 2.64 9.21 -29.17
N GLY A 132 1.42 9.57 -28.74
CA GLY A 132 0.71 10.76 -29.19
C GLY A 132 1.15 12.05 -28.53
N ILE A 133 2.00 11.98 -27.51
CA ILE A 133 2.42 13.14 -26.72
C ILE A 133 3.80 13.59 -27.19
N ARG A 134 3.87 14.81 -27.73
CA ARG A 134 5.12 15.37 -28.23
C ARG A 134 5.40 16.71 -27.56
N ILE A 135 6.54 16.81 -26.88
CA ILE A 135 7.01 18.02 -26.22
C ILE A 135 8.33 18.44 -26.87
N ILE A 136 8.30 19.52 -27.67
CA ILE A 136 9.48 20.06 -28.37
C ILE A 136 9.94 21.35 -27.70
N SER A 137 8.97 22.12 -27.21
CA SER A 137 9.20 23.44 -26.64
C SER A 137 8.63 23.55 -25.23
N TYR A 138 9.03 24.62 -24.51
CA TYR A 138 8.43 24.95 -23.22
C TYR A 138 6.92 25.20 -23.32
N LYS A 139 6.46 25.76 -24.43
CA LYS A 139 5.03 25.98 -24.69
C LYS A 139 4.28 24.64 -24.77
N ASP A 140 4.86 23.66 -25.45
CA ASP A 140 4.27 22.30 -25.52
C ASP A 140 4.26 21.64 -24.14
N PHE A 141 5.35 21.83 -23.37
CA PHE A 141 5.42 21.36 -22.00
C PHE A 141 4.26 21.91 -21.15
N LEU A 142 4.03 23.24 -21.16
CA LEU A 142 2.93 23.87 -20.43
C LEU A 142 1.57 23.31 -20.86
N LYS A 143 1.38 23.10 -22.16
CA LYS A 143 0.15 22.53 -22.69
C LYS A 143 -0.07 21.10 -22.20
N VAL A 144 0.98 20.27 -22.22
CA VAL A 144 0.89 18.86 -21.84
C VAL A 144 0.70 18.69 -20.32
N ILE A 145 1.47 19.41 -19.51
CA ILE A 145 1.33 19.32 -18.05
C ILE A 145 -0.04 19.81 -17.57
N SER A 146 -0.61 20.83 -18.23
CA SER A 146 -1.94 21.35 -17.90
C SER A 146 -3.08 20.36 -18.18
N LEU A 147 -2.86 19.28 -18.94
CA LEU A 147 -3.83 18.21 -19.08
C LEU A 147 -3.97 17.40 -17.78
N ALA A 148 -2.84 17.08 -17.15
CA ALA A 148 -2.82 16.32 -15.90
C ALA A 148 -3.01 17.22 -14.67
N LEU A 149 -2.49 18.45 -14.73
CA LEU A 149 -2.53 19.44 -13.66
C LEU A 149 -3.16 20.74 -14.19
N PRO A 150 -4.49 20.82 -14.35
CA PRO A 150 -5.16 21.94 -15.02
C PRO A 150 -4.89 23.31 -14.37
N ARG A 151 -4.64 23.32 -13.05
CA ARG A 151 -4.36 24.54 -12.28
C ARG A 151 -2.90 24.69 -11.85
N PHE A 152 -2.02 24.00 -12.53
CA PHE A 152 -0.59 24.05 -12.30
C PHE A 152 -0.05 25.51 -12.26
N LEU A 153 -0.45 26.37 -13.18
CA LEU A 153 -0.05 27.79 -13.21
C LEU A 153 -0.66 28.62 -12.07
N ALA A 154 -1.75 28.16 -11.47
CA ALA A 154 -2.37 28.81 -10.33
C ALA A 154 -1.74 28.40 -8.99
N GLY A 155 -0.75 27.47 -8.99
CA GLY A 155 -0.08 27.00 -7.79
C GLY A 155 -0.99 26.13 -6.90
N GLU A 156 -1.94 25.42 -7.47
CA GLU A 156 -2.71 24.43 -6.72
C GLU A 156 -1.81 23.29 -6.25
N PRO A 157 -1.95 22.83 -4.98
CA PRO A 157 -1.17 21.73 -4.47
C PRO A 157 -1.47 20.42 -5.20
N ILE A 158 -0.43 19.68 -5.53
CA ILE A 158 -0.54 18.37 -6.12
C ILE A 158 -0.62 17.31 -5.02
N SER A 159 -1.41 16.24 -5.23
CA SER A 159 -1.53 15.15 -4.27
C SER A 159 -0.53 14.05 -4.54
N LEU A 160 0.24 13.70 -3.52
CA LEU A 160 1.33 12.72 -3.58
C LEU A 160 1.13 11.62 -2.54
N ARG A 161 1.71 10.45 -2.82
CA ARG A 161 1.77 9.30 -1.90
C ARG A 161 3.19 8.78 -1.80
N GLN A 162 3.53 8.30 -0.60
CA GLN A 162 4.81 7.65 -0.31
C GLN A 162 4.58 6.52 0.69
N ALA A 163 5.29 5.40 0.52
CA ALA A 163 5.24 4.31 1.49
C ALA A 163 6.65 3.83 1.83
N SER A 164 6.95 3.64 3.12
CA SER A 164 8.26 3.22 3.60
C SER A 164 8.71 1.86 3.04
N TRP A 165 7.77 0.97 2.73
CA TRP A 165 8.05 -0.35 2.14
C TRP A 165 8.22 -0.35 0.62
N GLN A 166 8.01 0.80 -0.05
CA GLN A 166 8.25 0.98 -1.49
C GLN A 166 9.52 1.80 -1.76
N GLY A 167 10.50 1.76 -0.87
CA GLY A 167 11.78 2.44 -1.03
C GLY A 167 11.68 3.96 -1.00
N GLU A 168 10.68 4.50 -0.29
CA GLU A 168 10.42 5.94 -0.15
C GLU A 168 10.18 6.68 -1.48
N GLN A 169 9.83 5.96 -2.53
CA GLN A 169 9.48 6.55 -3.81
C GLN A 169 8.20 7.39 -3.69
N ILE A 170 8.17 8.50 -4.43
CA ILE A 170 7.05 9.43 -4.44
C ILE A 170 6.18 9.18 -5.66
N TYR A 171 4.89 8.98 -5.41
CA TYR A 171 3.89 8.68 -6.44
C TYR A 171 2.87 9.81 -6.54
N TRP A 172 2.54 10.20 -7.75
CA TRP A 172 1.42 11.12 -7.97
C TRP A 172 0.08 10.40 -7.83
N SER A 173 -0.85 10.99 -7.07
CA SER A 173 -2.13 10.39 -6.74
C SER A 173 -3.24 10.62 -7.78
N GLY A 174 -2.99 11.44 -8.80
CA GLY A 174 -4.01 11.72 -9.83
C GLY A 174 -4.25 10.53 -10.76
N GLU A 175 -5.50 10.36 -11.15
CA GLU A 175 -5.93 9.21 -11.96
C GLU A 175 -5.99 9.52 -13.45
N GLN A 176 -6.16 10.81 -13.81
CA GLN A 176 -6.38 11.22 -15.19
C GLN A 176 -5.09 11.72 -15.85
N HIS A 177 -4.99 11.52 -17.18
CA HIS A 177 -3.87 12.03 -17.98
C HIS A 177 -2.47 11.62 -17.50
N GLN A 178 -2.32 10.44 -16.91
CA GLN A 178 -1.05 9.90 -16.44
C GLN A 178 0.06 9.89 -17.52
N PRO A 179 -0.22 9.53 -18.80
CA PRO A 179 0.78 9.63 -19.86
C PRO A 179 1.28 11.07 -20.07
N ALA A 180 0.40 12.07 -19.97
CA ALA A 180 0.78 13.47 -20.12
C ALA A 180 1.71 13.93 -19.00
N LEU A 181 1.39 13.56 -17.74
CA LEU A 181 2.26 13.89 -16.62
C LEU A 181 3.62 13.19 -16.71
N ALA A 182 3.64 11.89 -17.03
CA ALA A 182 4.90 11.17 -17.19
C ALA A 182 5.81 11.80 -18.27
N CYS A 183 5.26 12.13 -19.43
CA CYS A 183 6.00 12.82 -20.49
C CYS A 183 6.51 14.18 -20.04
N ALA A 184 5.72 14.94 -19.27
CA ALA A 184 6.12 16.25 -18.76
C ALA A 184 7.26 16.13 -17.73
N ILE A 185 7.18 15.14 -16.80
CA ILE A 185 8.24 14.89 -15.82
C ILE A 185 9.55 14.50 -16.52
N VAL A 186 9.48 13.56 -17.46
CA VAL A 186 10.66 13.11 -18.21
C VAL A 186 11.27 14.25 -19.01
N TYR A 187 10.46 15.07 -19.65
CA TYR A 187 10.94 16.28 -20.34
C TYR A 187 11.64 17.24 -19.38
N ALA A 188 11.05 17.51 -18.20
CA ALA A 188 11.65 18.37 -17.20
C ALA A 188 13.01 17.84 -16.70
N ARG A 189 13.12 16.51 -16.47
CA ARG A 189 14.37 15.86 -16.08
C ARG A 189 15.44 15.99 -17.16
N LEU A 190 15.10 15.69 -18.42
CA LEU A 190 16.02 15.75 -19.55
C LEU A 190 16.53 17.17 -19.84
N ARG A 191 15.73 18.18 -19.55
CA ARG A 191 16.07 19.59 -19.77
C ARG A 191 16.64 20.28 -18.53
N GLY A 192 16.71 19.60 -17.39
CA GLY A 192 17.10 20.21 -16.12
C GLY A 192 16.12 21.31 -15.67
N LEU A 193 14.85 21.22 -16.07
CA LEU A 193 13.85 22.24 -15.80
C LEU A 193 13.29 22.08 -14.41
N GLU A 194 13.60 23.02 -13.51
CA GLU A 194 13.07 23.03 -12.15
C GLU A 194 11.65 23.59 -12.14
N ILE A 195 10.74 22.80 -11.58
CA ILE A 195 9.34 23.15 -11.43
C ILE A 195 8.90 22.83 -10.04
N SER A 196 8.83 23.86 -9.20
CA SER A 196 8.38 23.76 -7.83
C SER A 196 6.89 24.06 -7.74
N LEU A 197 6.18 23.17 -7.07
CA LEU A 197 4.74 23.25 -6.83
C LEU A 197 4.45 22.94 -5.35
N PRO A 198 3.42 23.53 -4.77
CA PRO A 198 2.93 23.07 -3.49
C PRO A 198 2.40 21.64 -3.63
N ALA A 199 2.59 20.82 -2.61
CA ALA A 199 2.16 19.42 -2.62
C ALA A 199 1.61 18.96 -1.27
N GLU A 200 0.60 18.11 -1.32
CA GLU A 200 0.03 17.38 -0.19
C GLU A 200 0.52 15.93 -0.26
N LEU A 201 1.47 15.60 0.59
CA LEU A 201 2.07 14.27 0.64
C LEU A 201 1.41 13.42 1.73
N THR A 202 0.77 12.33 1.33
CA THR A 202 0.32 11.28 2.24
C THR A 202 1.40 10.22 2.37
N ARG A 203 2.04 10.16 3.53
CA ARG A 203 3.11 9.20 3.83
C ARG A 203 2.57 8.06 4.68
N TYR A 204 2.83 6.83 4.27
CA TYR A 204 2.52 5.61 4.99
C TYR A 204 3.79 5.02 5.57
N GLN A 205 3.83 4.83 6.89
CA GLN A 205 4.99 4.31 7.60
C GLN A 205 4.62 3.09 8.44
N LEU A 206 5.48 2.08 8.46
CA LEU A 206 5.37 0.97 9.39
C LEU A 206 5.87 1.41 10.77
N LYS A 207 5.11 1.08 11.82
CA LYS A 207 5.47 1.35 13.21
C LYS A 207 6.28 0.19 13.78
N PRO A 208 7.59 0.37 14.04
CA PRO A 208 8.43 -0.72 14.58
C PRO A 208 7.92 -1.25 15.92
N ALA A 209 7.40 -0.37 16.78
CA ALA A 209 6.84 -0.76 18.07
C ALA A 209 5.62 -1.69 17.94
N ALA A 210 4.72 -1.41 16.99
CA ALA A 210 3.55 -2.25 16.74
C ALA A 210 3.94 -3.60 16.10
N ILE A 211 5.00 -3.62 15.27
CA ILE A 211 5.57 -4.86 14.74
C ILE A 211 6.14 -5.71 15.87
N ALA A 212 6.92 -5.10 16.79
CA ALA A 212 7.49 -5.81 17.94
C ALA A 212 6.40 -6.37 18.86
N GLU A 213 5.34 -5.60 19.12
CA GLU A 213 4.19 -6.04 19.90
C GLU A 213 3.48 -7.24 19.24
N LEU A 214 3.28 -7.17 17.92
CA LEU A 214 2.69 -8.25 17.15
C LEU A 214 3.54 -9.52 17.24
N GLN A 215 4.86 -9.41 17.10
CA GLN A 215 5.80 -10.53 17.17
C GLN A 215 5.87 -11.17 18.57
N GLN A 216 5.61 -10.41 19.63
CA GLN A 216 5.56 -10.93 21.00
C GLN A 216 4.31 -11.79 21.26
N HIS A 217 3.18 -11.43 20.65
CA HIS A 217 1.89 -12.08 20.92
C HIS A 217 1.50 -13.12 19.88
N TYR A 218 2.04 -13.03 18.65
CA TYR A 218 1.64 -13.89 17.53
C TYR A 218 2.85 -14.43 16.78
N HIS A 219 2.74 -15.69 16.35
CA HIS A 219 3.64 -16.27 15.38
C HIS A 219 3.12 -15.92 13.97
N MET A 220 3.89 -15.15 13.24
CA MET A 220 3.57 -14.84 11.85
C MET A 220 4.15 -15.93 10.95
N LEU A 221 3.28 -16.53 10.13
CA LEU A 221 3.65 -17.50 9.09
C LEU A 221 3.49 -16.75 7.74
N ALA A 222 4.58 -16.68 6.98
CA ALA A 222 4.62 -16.05 5.65
C ALA A 222 5.00 -17.07 4.57
#